data_dce08e5c495614f8fec3728ea260276f
#
_entry.id   dce08e5c495614f8fec3728ea260276f
#
_cell.length_a   1.000
_cell.length_b   1.000
_cell.length_c   1.000
_cell.angle_alpha   90.00
_cell.angle_beta   90.00
_cell.angle_gamma   90.00
#
_symmetry.space_group_name_H-M   'P 1'
#
loop_
_entity.id
_entity.type
_entity.pdbx_description
1 polymer ?
#
loop_
_entity_poly.entity_id
_entity_poly.type
_entity_poly.pdbx_seq_one_letter_code
_entity_poly.pdbx_strand_id
1 'polypeptide(L)'
;MSATGPASAPARTTEGCRFCWMCRQACPVGHVTARETFTPHAWALLIESVARGQMSWNRETADVMYACADCGLCQAHCATDQPLPDAINASRVALASAGLAPEAVYELDKQLRANAAASRAVATHAGRAVLFVGDAGRTSPPTVAAASRLLAAAGRVVTPMADGRSSGLLASTLGLRDTAISLAKQVVAEIAESGATEVVVLSPADRWTFEHVYPTRLGVAWPEGVSVREAVSVLAEACAAGTLRIRQTAGQPYAYHDPCHAPRLGHDRPEPRALLAAALGATGARQLFFREHRAHPCGAVGGLEITNRALAARLAQSRVDDARRAGAEWLVTDDPMCLQQLTAQAMGQIAVKSLYAILADAL
;
A
#
# COMPACT_ATOMS: atom_id res chain seq x y z
N MET A 1 -37.91 21.34 -2.37
CA MET A 1 -37.73 19.96 -1.99
C MET A 1 -36.25 19.79 -1.71
N SER A 2 -35.93 19.73 -0.44
CA SER A 2 -34.56 19.79 0.10
C SER A 2 -33.88 18.43 -0.06
N ALA A 3 -32.87 18.33 -0.91
CA ALA A 3 -32.02 17.17 -1.00
C ALA A 3 -30.91 17.29 0.06
N THR A 4 -31.14 16.69 1.20
CA THR A 4 -30.11 16.45 2.21
C THR A 4 -29.19 15.34 1.71
N GLY A 5 -28.13 15.72 1.00
CA GLY A 5 -26.99 14.82 0.73
C GLY A 5 -26.20 14.55 2.00
N PRO A 6 -25.62 13.36 2.17
CA PRO A 6 -24.81 13.09 3.34
C PRO A 6 -23.57 13.99 3.33
N ALA A 7 -23.51 14.80 4.37
CA ALA A 7 -22.52 15.83 4.62
C ALA A 7 -21.09 15.29 4.65
N SER A 8 -20.18 15.96 3.89
CA SER A 8 -19.35 16.96 4.57
C SER A 8 -18.38 16.43 5.62
N ALA A 9 -17.30 15.79 5.21
CA ALA A 9 -16.14 15.69 6.05
C ALA A 9 -14.80 16.19 5.42
N PRO A 10 -14.70 16.56 4.14
CA PRO A 10 -13.38 16.92 3.60
C PRO A 10 -12.99 18.39 3.78
N ALA A 11 -13.91 19.31 3.99
CA ALA A 11 -13.62 20.74 3.99
C ALA A 11 -12.65 21.18 5.11
N ARG A 12 -12.68 20.50 6.26
CA ARG A 12 -11.83 20.87 7.40
C ARG A 12 -10.37 20.52 7.22
N THR A 13 -10.00 19.66 6.30
CA THR A 13 -8.64 19.15 6.15
C THR A 13 -7.71 20.08 5.38
N THR A 14 -8.27 21.00 4.59
CA THR A 14 -7.49 22.00 3.85
C THR A 14 -7.53 23.41 4.45
N GLU A 15 -8.48 23.71 5.35
CA GLU A 15 -8.59 24.99 6.03
C GLU A 15 -7.32 25.41 6.78
N GLY A 16 -6.55 24.46 7.33
CA GLY A 16 -5.27 24.71 7.99
C GLY A 16 -4.08 24.80 7.01
N CYS A 17 -4.31 24.59 5.74
CA CYS A 17 -3.23 24.66 4.76
C CYS A 17 -2.74 26.09 4.57
N ARG A 18 -1.44 26.31 4.80
CA ARG A 18 -0.79 27.61 4.65
C ARG A 18 -0.23 27.88 3.25
N PHE A 19 -0.44 26.95 2.32
CA PHE A 19 0.08 27.01 0.93
C PHE A 19 1.59 27.31 0.86
N CYS A 20 2.38 26.78 1.81
CA CYS A 20 3.82 27.02 1.96
C CYS A 20 4.69 26.21 0.99
N TRP A 21 4.10 25.31 0.20
CA TRP A 21 4.73 24.50 -0.84
C TRP A 21 5.72 23.43 -0.36
N MET A 22 5.91 23.21 0.93
CA MET A 22 6.84 22.18 1.42
C MET A 22 6.49 20.78 0.91
N CYS A 23 5.21 20.44 0.87
CA CYS A 23 4.72 19.16 0.36
C CYS A 23 4.99 18.94 -1.15
N ARG A 24 5.15 20.03 -1.93
CA ARG A 24 5.49 19.96 -3.35
C ARG A 24 6.83 19.26 -3.59
N GLN A 25 7.84 19.58 -2.76
CA GLN A 25 9.18 19.00 -2.87
C GLN A 25 9.22 17.50 -2.55
N ALA A 26 8.27 17.01 -1.76
CA ALA A 26 8.18 15.60 -1.40
C ALA A 26 7.35 14.77 -2.39
N CYS A 27 6.62 15.40 -3.31
CA CYS A 27 5.64 14.69 -4.14
C CYS A 27 6.29 13.92 -5.29
N PRO A 28 6.23 12.55 -5.28
CA PRO A 28 6.79 11.74 -6.36
C PRO A 28 6.09 11.97 -7.71
N VAL A 29 4.79 12.26 -7.70
CA VAL A 29 4.03 12.59 -8.92
C VAL A 29 4.51 13.92 -9.51
N GLY A 30 4.71 14.94 -8.66
CA GLY A 30 5.30 16.21 -9.08
C GLY A 30 6.68 16.02 -9.68
N HIS A 31 7.53 15.16 -9.09
CA HIS A 31 8.88 14.87 -9.60
C HIS A 31 8.86 14.22 -10.99
N VAL A 32 8.02 13.22 -11.21
CA VAL A 32 8.01 12.51 -12.50
C VAL A 32 7.22 13.25 -13.58
N THR A 33 6.28 14.13 -13.23
CA THR A 33 5.46 14.85 -14.21
C THR A 33 5.99 16.24 -14.54
N ALA A 34 6.69 16.87 -13.60
CA ALA A 34 7.10 18.28 -13.65
C ALA A 34 5.90 19.25 -13.88
N ARG A 35 4.69 18.86 -13.40
CA ARG A 35 3.45 19.64 -13.57
C ARG A 35 2.92 20.09 -12.22
N GLU A 36 2.74 21.40 -12.04
CA GLU A 36 2.19 21.97 -10.79
C GLU A 36 0.78 21.46 -10.48
N THR A 37 -0.05 21.22 -11.50
CA THR A 37 -1.40 20.67 -11.32
C THR A 37 -1.42 19.27 -10.68
N PHE A 38 -0.29 18.55 -10.72
CA PHE A 38 -0.14 17.21 -10.13
C PHE A 38 0.74 17.24 -8.89
N THR A 39 0.55 18.25 -8.05
CA THR A 39 1.25 18.42 -6.78
C THR A 39 0.27 18.55 -5.62
N PRO A 40 0.68 18.24 -4.39
CA PRO A 40 -0.18 18.36 -3.22
C PRO A 40 -0.74 19.77 -3.02
N HIS A 41 0.04 20.78 -3.33
CA HIS A 41 -0.39 22.16 -3.28
C HIS A 41 -1.59 22.43 -4.21
N ALA A 42 -1.53 21.96 -5.46
CA ALA A 42 -2.62 22.12 -6.41
C ALA A 42 -3.87 21.33 -6.00
N TRP A 43 -3.68 20.11 -5.48
CA TRP A 43 -4.81 19.31 -4.95
C TRP A 43 -5.49 19.99 -3.77
N ALA A 44 -4.71 20.54 -2.82
CA ALA A 44 -5.27 21.29 -1.69
C ALA A 44 -6.05 22.52 -2.16
N LEU A 45 -5.49 23.29 -3.12
CA LEU A 45 -6.16 24.45 -3.70
C LEU A 45 -7.45 24.09 -4.42
N LEU A 46 -7.45 22.99 -5.19
CA LEU A 46 -8.63 22.52 -5.89
C LEU A 46 -9.74 22.09 -4.92
N ILE A 47 -9.40 21.32 -3.89
CA ILE A 47 -10.34 20.90 -2.84
C ILE A 47 -10.96 22.11 -2.16
N GLU A 48 -10.13 23.09 -1.78
CA GLU A 48 -10.56 24.30 -1.10
C GLU A 48 -11.48 25.16 -2.01
N SER A 49 -11.14 25.30 -3.30
CA SER A 49 -11.96 26.04 -4.27
C SER A 49 -13.34 25.42 -4.45
N VAL A 50 -13.43 24.08 -4.48
CA VAL A 50 -14.70 23.37 -4.54
C VAL A 50 -15.49 23.52 -3.24
N ALA A 51 -14.82 23.40 -2.09
CA ALA A 51 -15.45 23.55 -0.78
C ALA A 51 -16.06 24.94 -0.57
N ARG A 52 -15.41 25.98 -1.14
CA ARG A 52 -15.91 27.38 -1.12
C ARG A 52 -16.95 27.71 -2.21
N GLY A 53 -17.31 26.73 -3.03
CA GLY A 53 -18.27 26.95 -4.13
C GLY A 53 -17.72 27.81 -5.29
N GLN A 54 -16.41 28.00 -5.36
CA GLN A 54 -15.75 28.75 -6.44
C GLN A 54 -15.61 27.91 -7.72
N MET A 55 -15.64 26.58 -7.55
CA MET A 55 -15.56 25.60 -8.63
C MET A 55 -16.53 24.45 -8.35
N SER A 56 -16.82 23.66 -9.37
CA SER A 56 -17.53 22.40 -9.26
C SER A 56 -16.67 21.26 -9.77
N TRP A 57 -16.88 20.06 -9.21
CA TRP A 57 -16.24 18.85 -9.73
C TRP A 57 -16.69 18.60 -11.18
N ASN A 58 -15.77 18.24 -12.03
CA ASN A 58 -15.99 17.84 -13.42
C ASN A 58 -14.93 16.79 -13.83
N ARG A 59 -14.94 16.33 -15.07
CA ARG A 59 -14.00 15.29 -15.54
C ARG A 59 -12.55 15.75 -15.51
N GLU A 60 -12.25 17.01 -15.84
CA GLU A 60 -10.88 17.55 -15.81
C GLU A 60 -10.34 17.60 -14.39
N THR A 61 -11.15 18.06 -13.43
CA THR A 61 -10.77 18.07 -12.01
C THR A 61 -10.66 16.64 -11.45
N ALA A 62 -11.46 15.70 -11.94
CA ALA A 62 -11.32 14.29 -11.60
C ALA A 62 -9.97 13.73 -12.06
N ASP A 63 -9.55 13.98 -13.30
CA ASP A 63 -8.24 13.55 -13.81
C ASP A 63 -7.09 14.05 -12.92
N VAL A 64 -7.20 15.29 -12.45
CA VAL A 64 -6.21 15.86 -11.50
C VAL A 64 -6.22 15.12 -10.17
N MET A 65 -7.40 14.86 -9.59
CA MET A 65 -7.52 14.16 -8.30
C MET A 65 -7.07 12.70 -8.38
N TYR A 66 -7.34 12.02 -9.51
CA TYR A 66 -6.93 10.63 -9.74
C TYR A 66 -5.45 10.49 -10.13
N ALA A 67 -4.72 11.58 -10.35
CA ALA A 67 -3.26 11.54 -10.53
C ALA A 67 -2.48 11.37 -9.22
N CYS A 68 -3.11 11.54 -8.05
CA CYS A 68 -2.44 11.33 -6.76
C CYS A 68 -2.12 9.85 -6.52
N ALA A 69 -0.88 9.56 -6.13
CA ALA A 69 -0.44 8.20 -5.79
C ALA A 69 -0.84 7.76 -4.38
N ASP A 70 -1.58 8.55 -3.61
CA ASP A 70 -1.98 8.23 -2.21
C ASP A 70 -0.83 7.70 -1.33
N CYS A 71 0.40 8.20 -1.53
CA CYS A 71 1.58 7.72 -0.82
C CYS A 71 1.81 8.36 0.57
N GLY A 72 1.08 9.40 0.94
CA GLY A 72 1.16 10.05 2.25
C GLY A 72 2.34 11.02 2.47
N LEU A 73 3.30 11.10 1.56
CA LEU A 73 4.50 11.94 1.74
C LEU A 73 4.20 13.42 1.94
N CYS A 74 3.14 13.93 1.32
CA CYS A 74 2.72 15.32 1.50
C CYS A 74 2.34 15.64 2.95
N GLN A 75 1.68 14.72 3.64
CA GLN A 75 1.35 14.86 5.06
C GLN A 75 2.61 14.73 5.93
N ALA A 76 3.43 13.70 5.68
CA ALA A 76 4.66 13.48 6.45
C ALA A 76 5.65 14.66 6.39
N HIS A 77 5.60 15.49 5.34
CA HIS A 77 6.43 16.69 5.18
C HIS A 77 5.67 18.00 5.47
N CYS A 78 4.45 17.92 5.96
CA CYS A 78 3.63 19.09 6.24
C CYS A 78 3.94 19.65 7.63
N ALA A 79 4.34 20.91 7.72
CA ALA A 79 4.61 21.57 9.01
C ALA A 79 3.37 21.72 9.92
N THR A 80 2.18 21.60 9.33
CA THR A 80 0.89 21.70 10.03
C THR A 80 0.11 20.39 10.01
N ASP A 81 0.75 19.28 9.62
CA ASP A 81 0.18 17.92 9.56
C ASP A 81 -1.20 17.86 8.90
N GLN A 82 -1.32 18.51 7.73
CA GLN A 82 -2.59 18.48 7.01
C GLN A 82 -2.87 17.09 6.43
N PRO A 83 -4.00 16.46 6.75
CA PRO A 83 -4.36 15.12 6.26
C PRO A 83 -4.83 15.17 4.80
N LEU A 84 -4.00 15.73 3.93
CA LEU A 84 -4.31 15.88 2.52
C LEU A 84 -4.60 14.56 1.79
N PRO A 85 -3.93 13.43 2.09
CA PRO A 85 -4.31 12.13 1.51
C PRO A 85 -5.77 11.75 1.76
N ASP A 86 -6.27 12.01 2.98
CA ASP A 86 -7.66 11.73 3.34
C ASP A 86 -8.64 12.69 2.65
N ALA A 87 -8.27 13.97 2.50
CA ALA A 87 -9.05 14.94 1.75
C ALA A 87 -9.15 14.57 0.25
N ILE A 88 -8.06 14.08 -0.34
CA ILE A 88 -8.05 13.57 -1.72
C ILE A 88 -8.93 12.32 -1.83
N ASN A 89 -8.84 11.41 -0.88
CA ASN A 89 -9.69 10.21 -0.86
C ASN A 89 -11.18 10.58 -0.78
N ALA A 90 -11.55 11.49 0.12
CA ALA A 90 -12.92 11.97 0.23
C ALA A 90 -13.41 12.66 -1.05
N SER A 91 -12.54 13.41 -1.74
CA SER A 91 -12.85 13.99 -3.05
C SER A 91 -13.08 12.93 -4.12
N ARG A 92 -12.31 11.85 -4.12
CA ARG A 92 -12.53 10.69 -5.02
C ARG A 92 -13.85 10.00 -4.73
N VAL A 93 -14.25 9.88 -3.45
CA VAL A 93 -15.59 9.37 -3.10
C VAL A 93 -16.69 10.25 -3.69
N ALA A 94 -16.58 11.57 -3.55
CA ALA A 94 -17.56 12.51 -4.14
C ALA A 94 -17.58 12.40 -5.68
N LEU A 95 -16.43 12.34 -6.32
CA LEU A 95 -16.30 12.19 -7.77
C LEU A 95 -16.89 10.87 -8.28
N ALA A 96 -16.60 9.76 -7.61
CA ALA A 96 -17.13 8.45 -7.97
C ALA A 96 -18.66 8.42 -7.82
N SER A 97 -19.19 8.97 -6.72
CA SER A 97 -20.64 9.05 -6.48
C SER A 97 -21.36 9.95 -7.49
N ALA A 98 -20.69 10.97 -8.03
CA ALA A 98 -21.21 11.87 -9.05
C ALA A 98 -21.08 11.34 -10.49
N GLY A 99 -20.54 10.15 -10.71
CA GLY A 99 -20.31 9.60 -12.06
C GLY A 99 -19.14 10.27 -12.82
N LEU A 100 -18.24 10.94 -12.12
CA LEU A 100 -17.14 11.70 -12.70
C LEU A 100 -15.78 10.99 -12.64
N ALA A 101 -15.68 9.86 -11.93
CA ALA A 101 -14.45 9.06 -11.90
C ALA A 101 -14.11 8.51 -13.29
N PRO A 102 -12.84 8.17 -13.55
CA PRO A 102 -12.44 7.46 -14.76
C PRO A 102 -13.24 6.18 -14.96
N GLU A 103 -13.60 5.83 -16.19
CA GLU A 103 -14.45 4.66 -16.50
C GLU A 103 -13.84 3.35 -15.93
N ALA A 104 -12.52 3.21 -15.97
CA ALA A 104 -11.83 2.05 -15.40
C ALA A 104 -12.11 1.82 -13.91
N VAL A 105 -12.48 2.87 -13.17
CA VAL A 105 -12.85 2.76 -11.74
C VAL A 105 -14.18 2.03 -11.60
N TYR A 106 -15.17 2.33 -12.45
CA TYR A 106 -16.49 1.67 -12.43
C TYR A 106 -16.41 0.22 -12.93
N GLU A 107 -15.57 -0.05 -13.93
CA GLU A 107 -15.30 -1.42 -14.39
C GLU A 107 -14.65 -2.26 -13.28
N LEU A 108 -13.71 -1.68 -12.54
CA LEU A 108 -13.12 -2.34 -11.38
C LEU A 108 -14.15 -2.58 -10.28
N ASP A 109 -15.06 -1.62 -10.02
CA ASP A 109 -16.14 -1.79 -9.03
C ASP A 109 -17.00 -3.02 -9.33
N LYS A 110 -17.42 -3.17 -10.60
CA LYS A 110 -18.19 -4.35 -11.05
C LYS A 110 -17.42 -5.65 -10.79
N GLN A 111 -16.12 -5.67 -11.11
CA GLN A 111 -15.27 -6.85 -10.91
C GLN A 111 -15.11 -7.18 -9.41
N LEU A 112 -14.85 -6.19 -8.57
CA LEU A 112 -14.69 -6.38 -7.13
C LEU A 112 -15.98 -6.90 -6.48
N ARG A 113 -17.13 -6.35 -6.87
CA ARG A 113 -18.45 -6.82 -6.38
C ARG A 113 -18.76 -8.25 -6.82
N ALA A 114 -18.45 -8.60 -8.07
CA ALA A 114 -18.63 -9.96 -8.57
C ALA A 114 -17.73 -10.96 -7.83
N ASN A 115 -16.47 -10.62 -7.60
CA ASN A 115 -15.52 -11.44 -6.84
C ASN A 115 -15.94 -11.59 -5.37
N ALA A 116 -16.46 -10.54 -4.76
CA ALA A 116 -16.96 -10.55 -3.39
C ALA A 116 -18.18 -11.46 -3.21
N ALA A 117 -19.07 -11.50 -4.21
CA ALA A 117 -20.27 -12.35 -4.21
C ALA A 117 -19.94 -13.85 -4.43
N ALA A 118 -18.80 -14.17 -5.02
CA ALA A 118 -18.33 -15.54 -5.16
C ALA A 118 -17.87 -16.05 -3.79
N SER A 119 -18.80 -16.53 -2.97
CA SER A 119 -18.57 -17.03 -1.62
C SER A 119 -17.51 -18.13 -1.64
N ARG A 120 -16.42 -17.94 -0.90
CA ARG A 120 -15.44 -18.99 -0.62
C ARG A 120 -15.71 -19.51 0.78
N ALA A 121 -15.71 -20.84 0.93
CA ALA A 121 -15.82 -21.45 2.24
C ALA A 121 -14.70 -20.94 3.15
N VAL A 122 -15.06 -20.54 4.37
CA VAL A 122 -14.09 -20.21 5.41
C VAL A 122 -13.32 -21.51 5.72
N ALA A 123 -12.01 -21.49 5.52
CA ALA A 123 -11.19 -22.61 5.91
C ALA A 123 -11.22 -22.73 7.44
N THR A 124 -11.45 -23.95 7.96
CA THR A 124 -11.30 -24.23 9.39
C THR A 124 -9.84 -24.02 9.78
N HIS A 125 -9.57 -23.02 10.61
CA HIS A 125 -8.22 -22.67 11.00
C HIS A 125 -7.77 -23.48 12.21
N ALA A 126 -6.63 -24.14 12.10
CA ALA A 126 -6.09 -25.01 13.14
C ALA A 126 -5.19 -24.26 14.16
N GLY A 127 -5.14 -22.94 14.15
CA GLY A 127 -4.21 -22.18 14.98
C GLY A 127 -4.73 -20.80 15.39
N ARG A 128 -4.03 -20.18 16.37
CA ARG A 128 -4.36 -18.83 16.85
C ARG A 128 -3.88 -17.71 15.89
N ALA A 129 -3.03 -18.04 14.91
CA ALA A 129 -2.50 -17.09 13.94
C ALA A 129 -2.92 -17.47 12.51
N VAL A 130 -3.33 -16.48 11.73
CA VAL A 130 -3.64 -16.60 10.30
C VAL A 130 -2.70 -15.74 9.47
N LEU A 131 -2.40 -16.18 8.25
CA LEU A 131 -1.70 -15.39 7.26
C LEU A 131 -2.72 -14.78 6.31
N PHE A 132 -2.88 -13.46 6.36
CA PHE A 132 -3.69 -12.77 5.38
C PHE A 132 -2.96 -12.74 4.03
N VAL A 133 -3.48 -13.49 3.08
CA VAL A 133 -2.88 -13.63 1.75
C VAL A 133 -3.40 -12.56 0.80
N GLY A 134 -4.68 -12.26 0.88
CA GLY A 134 -5.33 -11.22 0.10
C GLY A 134 -5.08 -11.34 -1.40
N ASP A 135 -4.87 -10.21 -2.04
CA ASP A 135 -4.58 -10.15 -3.48
C ASP A 135 -3.24 -10.81 -3.85
N ALA A 136 -2.30 -10.96 -2.90
CA ALA A 136 -1.01 -11.62 -3.13
C ALA A 136 -1.15 -13.09 -3.50
N GLY A 137 -2.20 -13.78 -3.03
CA GLY A 137 -2.50 -15.16 -3.42
C GLY A 137 -2.67 -15.32 -4.92
N ARG A 138 -3.25 -14.32 -5.57
CA ARG A 138 -3.46 -14.31 -7.02
C ARG A 138 -2.30 -13.69 -7.78
N THR A 139 -1.71 -12.60 -7.27
CA THR A 139 -0.72 -11.80 -8.00
C THR A 139 0.72 -12.29 -7.78
N SER A 140 1.00 -12.94 -6.65
CA SER A 140 2.35 -13.38 -6.28
C SER A 140 2.36 -14.69 -5.47
N PRO A 141 1.77 -15.81 -5.98
CA PRO A 141 1.74 -17.09 -5.26
C PRO A 141 3.11 -17.58 -4.77
N PRO A 142 4.22 -17.41 -5.55
CA PRO A 142 5.54 -17.81 -5.06
C PRO A 142 6.00 -17.05 -3.80
N THR A 143 5.66 -15.76 -3.69
CA THR A 143 5.96 -14.96 -2.50
C THR A 143 5.19 -15.46 -1.28
N VAL A 144 3.91 -15.80 -1.45
CA VAL A 144 3.07 -16.38 -0.40
C VAL A 144 3.65 -17.71 0.08
N ALA A 145 4.02 -18.60 -0.84
CA ALA A 145 4.63 -19.88 -0.53
C ALA A 145 5.97 -19.73 0.22
N ALA A 146 6.83 -18.79 -0.22
CA ALA A 146 8.09 -18.50 0.44
C ALA A 146 7.88 -17.97 1.87
N ALA A 147 6.96 -17.02 2.07
CA ALA A 147 6.62 -16.49 3.38
C ALA A 147 6.05 -17.57 4.32
N SER A 148 5.17 -18.43 3.81
CA SER A 148 4.61 -19.56 4.59
C SER A 148 5.70 -20.53 5.04
N ARG A 149 6.65 -20.88 4.16
CA ARG A 149 7.81 -21.73 4.51
C ARG A 149 8.68 -21.10 5.61
N LEU A 150 8.95 -19.80 5.49
CA LEU A 150 9.74 -19.05 6.48
C LEU A 150 9.06 -19.00 7.84
N LEU A 151 7.76 -18.70 7.87
CA LEU A 151 6.98 -18.68 9.12
C LEU A 151 6.96 -20.08 9.77
N ALA A 152 6.79 -21.14 8.98
CA ALA A 152 6.87 -22.51 9.49
C ALA A 152 8.27 -22.83 10.05
N ALA A 153 9.36 -22.43 9.35
CA ALA A 153 10.73 -22.60 9.83
C ALA A 153 11.02 -21.79 11.11
N ALA A 154 10.32 -20.66 11.29
CA ALA A 154 10.35 -19.85 12.52
C ALA A 154 9.51 -20.43 13.66
N GLY A 155 8.94 -21.64 13.49
CA GLY A 155 8.07 -22.27 14.47
C GLY A 155 6.68 -21.63 14.58
N ARG A 156 6.28 -20.81 13.59
CA ARG A 156 4.97 -20.12 13.55
C ARG A 156 4.02 -20.87 12.61
N VAL A 157 3.08 -21.57 13.20
CA VAL A 157 2.00 -22.22 12.44
C VAL A 157 0.96 -21.17 12.10
N VAL A 158 0.85 -20.84 10.82
CA VAL A 158 -0.16 -19.91 10.29
C VAL A 158 -1.00 -20.61 9.22
N THR A 159 -2.28 -20.31 9.19
CA THR A 159 -3.18 -20.79 8.14
C THR A 159 -3.44 -19.65 7.15
N PRO A 160 -3.19 -19.84 5.85
CA PRO A 160 -3.53 -18.84 4.83
C PRO A 160 -5.04 -18.58 4.82
N MET A 161 -5.42 -17.30 4.79
CA MET A 161 -6.81 -16.86 4.70
C MET A 161 -6.99 -15.78 3.62
N ALA A 162 -8.23 -15.55 3.23
CA ALA A 162 -8.62 -14.53 2.25
C ALA A 162 -7.87 -14.64 0.91
N ASP A 163 -7.58 -15.88 0.46
CA ASP A 163 -6.85 -16.12 -0.78
C ASP A 163 -7.57 -15.51 -1.99
N GLY A 164 -6.92 -14.51 -2.61
CA GLY A 164 -7.44 -13.74 -3.74
C GLY A 164 -8.61 -12.80 -3.38
N ARG A 165 -8.88 -12.56 -2.10
CA ARG A 165 -9.86 -11.56 -1.63
C ARG A 165 -9.15 -10.28 -1.24
N SER A 166 -9.57 -9.16 -1.84
CA SER A 166 -9.00 -7.84 -1.54
C SER A 166 -9.28 -7.40 -0.11
N SER A 167 -8.30 -6.74 0.52
CA SER A 167 -8.50 -6.00 1.78
C SER A 167 -9.46 -4.81 1.65
N GLY A 168 -9.81 -4.42 0.42
CA GLY A 168 -10.63 -3.24 0.15
C GLY A 168 -9.82 -1.94 0.04
N LEU A 169 -8.49 -1.97 0.23
CA LEU A 169 -7.64 -0.78 0.11
C LEU A 169 -7.78 -0.10 -1.24
N LEU A 170 -7.68 -0.87 -2.33
CA LEU A 170 -7.77 -0.33 -3.69
C LEU A 170 -9.13 0.33 -3.95
N ALA A 171 -10.22 -0.33 -3.53
CA ALA A 171 -11.57 0.24 -3.64
C ALA A 171 -11.70 1.54 -2.84
N SER A 172 -11.21 1.55 -1.58
CA SER A 172 -11.16 2.75 -0.74
C SER A 172 -10.38 3.88 -1.40
N THR A 173 -9.18 3.59 -1.88
CA THR A 173 -8.28 4.57 -2.52
C THR A 173 -8.90 5.18 -3.78
N LEU A 174 -9.68 4.42 -4.54
CA LEU A 174 -10.37 4.88 -5.75
C LEU A 174 -11.71 5.57 -5.48
N GLY A 175 -12.13 5.70 -4.21
CA GLY A 175 -13.38 6.34 -3.84
C GLY A 175 -14.62 5.44 -3.93
N LEU A 176 -14.45 4.13 -4.12
CA LEU A 176 -15.50 3.11 -4.17
C LEU A 176 -15.89 2.69 -2.75
N ARG A 177 -16.42 3.65 -1.97
CA ARG A 177 -16.59 3.52 -0.53
C ARG A 177 -17.46 2.32 -0.13
N ASP A 178 -18.59 2.12 -0.78
CA ASP A 178 -19.53 1.04 -0.43
C ASP A 178 -18.94 -0.34 -0.71
N THR A 179 -18.23 -0.49 -1.82
CA THR A 179 -17.50 -1.71 -2.16
C THR A 179 -16.36 -1.96 -1.17
N ALA A 180 -15.61 -0.93 -0.80
CA ALA A 180 -14.57 -1.04 0.21
C ALA A 180 -15.13 -1.48 1.57
N ILE A 181 -16.25 -0.91 2.02
CA ILE A 181 -16.93 -1.32 3.27
C ILE A 181 -17.39 -2.79 3.18
N SER A 182 -17.97 -3.20 2.05
CA SER A 182 -18.41 -4.59 1.87
C SER A 182 -17.24 -5.57 1.97
N LEU A 183 -16.13 -5.29 1.30
CA LEU A 183 -14.91 -6.10 1.35
C LEU A 183 -14.31 -6.14 2.76
N ALA A 184 -14.22 -4.99 3.43
CA ALA A 184 -13.70 -4.90 4.79
C ALA A 184 -14.53 -5.73 5.77
N LYS A 185 -15.86 -5.65 5.69
CA LYS A 185 -16.78 -6.45 6.53
C LYS A 185 -16.60 -7.95 6.30
N GLN A 186 -16.38 -8.39 5.06
CA GLN A 186 -16.12 -9.79 4.76
C GLN A 186 -14.80 -10.27 5.38
N VAL A 187 -13.73 -9.48 5.29
CA VAL A 187 -12.44 -9.79 5.92
C VAL A 187 -12.58 -9.87 7.45
N VAL A 188 -13.25 -8.88 8.06
CA VAL A 188 -13.48 -8.86 9.52
C VAL A 188 -14.30 -10.07 9.98
N ALA A 189 -15.36 -10.44 9.23
CA ALA A 189 -16.18 -11.60 9.54
C ALA A 189 -15.37 -12.90 9.47
N GLU A 190 -14.57 -13.08 8.42
CA GLU A 190 -13.72 -14.26 8.25
C GLU A 190 -12.68 -14.39 9.39
N ILE A 191 -12.08 -13.27 9.81
CA ILE A 191 -11.15 -13.26 10.95
C ILE A 191 -11.89 -13.64 12.24
N ALA A 192 -13.07 -13.06 12.51
CA ALA A 192 -13.86 -13.36 13.69
C ALA A 192 -14.29 -14.84 13.73
N GLU A 193 -14.75 -15.38 12.60
CA GLU A 193 -15.16 -16.78 12.47
C GLU A 193 -13.98 -17.75 12.62
N SER A 194 -12.77 -17.33 12.23
CA SER A 194 -11.57 -18.16 12.39
C SER A 194 -11.14 -18.37 13.84
N GLY A 195 -11.57 -17.52 14.76
CA GLY A 195 -11.10 -17.51 16.15
C GLY A 195 -9.62 -17.10 16.30
N ALA A 196 -9.01 -16.55 15.26
CA ALA A 196 -7.63 -16.06 15.30
C ALA A 196 -7.47 -14.90 16.27
N THR A 197 -6.36 -14.88 17.00
CA THR A 197 -5.94 -13.77 17.85
C THR A 197 -4.79 -12.96 17.26
N GLU A 198 -4.25 -13.43 16.14
CA GLU A 198 -3.19 -12.75 15.40
C GLU A 198 -3.40 -12.90 13.90
N VAL A 199 -3.30 -11.80 13.18
CA VAL A 199 -3.27 -11.76 11.71
C VAL A 199 -1.87 -11.33 11.27
N VAL A 200 -1.17 -12.22 10.57
CA VAL A 200 0.12 -11.91 9.94
C VAL A 200 -0.15 -11.42 8.53
N VAL A 201 0.46 -10.31 8.15
CA VAL A 201 0.33 -9.72 6.81
C VAL A 201 1.69 -9.71 6.10
N LEU A 202 1.67 -9.83 4.77
CA LEU A 202 2.88 -9.76 3.94
C LEU A 202 3.29 -8.32 3.61
N SER A 203 2.33 -7.40 3.64
CA SER A 203 2.49 -6.04 3.16
C SER A 203 2.17 -5.03 4.27
N PRO A 204 3.00 -3.96 4.42
CA PRO A 204 2.63 -2.85 5.29
C PRO A 204 1.36 -2.11 4.83
N ALA A 205 0.99 -2.25 3.55
CA ALA A 205 -0.27 -1.70 3.03
C ALA A 205 -1.50 -2.38 3.65
N ASP A 206 -1.48 -3.72 3.82
CA ASP A 206 -2.57 -4.43 4.48
C ASP A 206 -2.63 -4.08 5.96
N ARG A 207 -1.49 -4.02 6.66
CA ARG A 207 -1.45 -3.58 8.05
C ARG A 207 -2.04 -2.18 8.21
N TRP A 208 -1.59 -1.23 7.40
CA TRP A 208 -2.12 0.13 7.42
C TRP A 208 -3.63 0.17 7.11
N THR A 209 -4.09 -0.71 6.22
CA THR A 209 -5.52 -0.84 5.89
C THR A 209 -6.34 -1.26 7.11
N PHE A 210 -5.90 -2.28 7.82
CA PHE A 210 -6.61 -2.82 8.98
C PHE A 210 -6.57 -1.87 10.18
N GLU A 211 -5.40 -1.26 10.46
CA GLU A 211 -5.21 -0.39 11.62
C GLU A 211 -5.72 1.03 11.39
N HIS A 212 -5.76 1.53 10.14
CA HIS A 212 -6.12 2.91 9.83
C HIS A 212 -7.34 3.04 8.90
N VAL A 213 -7.31 2.44 7.70
CA VAL A 213 -8.37 2.66 6.71
C VAL A 213 -9.71 2.13 7.20
N TYR A 214 -9.75 0.96 7.83
CA TYR A 214 -10.99 0.38 8.35
C TYR A 214 -11.67 1.31 9.36
N PRO A 215 -11.03 1.72 10.46
CA PRO A 215 -11.69 2.56 11.44
C PRO A 215 -11.93 4.00 10.96
N THR A 216 -10.97 4.62 10.26
CA THR A 216 -11.04 6.07 9.99
C THR A 216 -11.77 6.42 8.69
N ARG A 217 -11.51 5.67 7.59
CA ARG A 217 -12.12 5.96 6.29
C ARG A 217 -13.42 5.21 6.06
N LEU A 218 -13.52 3.97 6.55
CA LEU A 218 -14.65 3.07 6.26
C LEU A 218 -15.64 2.98 7.43
N GLY A 219 -15.23 3.26 8.66
CA GLY A 219 -16.05 3.08 9.85
C GLY A 219 -16.31 1.60 10.17
N VAL A 220 -15.36 0.72 9.79
CA VAL A 220 -15.42 -0.72 10.07
C VAL A 220 -14.47 -1.02 11.23
N ALA A 221 -15.04 -1.52 12.33
CA ALA A 221 -14.25 -1.88 13.51
C ALA A 221 -13.42 -3.14 13.25
N TRP A 222 -12.16 -3.14 13.73
CA TRP A 222 -11.33 -4.32 13.78
C TRP A 222 -11.77 -5.24 14.93
N PRO A 223 -11.68 -6.58 14.81
CA PRO A 223 -12.09 -7.49 15.87
C PRO A 223 -11.26 -7.28 17.16
N GLU A 224 -11.96 -7.17 18.28
CA GLU A 224 -11.32 -6.96 19.59
C GLU A 224 -10.39 -8.14 19.95
N GLY A 225 -9.22 -7.82 20.49
CA GLY A 225 -8.23 -8.84 20.91
C GLY A 225 -7.44 -9.46 19.76
N VAL A 226 -7.65 -9.05 18.51
CA VAL A 226 -6.90 -9.54 17.35
C VAL A 226 -5.80 -8.56 16.98
N SER A 227 -4.54 -9.01 17.09
CA SER A 227 -3.38 -8.19 16.69
C SER A 227 -3.06 -8.35 15.20
N VAL A 228 -2.49 -7.30 14.59
CA VAL A 228 -1.96 -7.36 13.22
C VAL A 228 -0.44 -7.25 13.27
N ARG A 229 0.24 -8.15 12.58
CA ARG A 229 1.71 -8.18 12.55
C ARG A 229 2.24 -8.37 11.13
N GLU A 230 3.33 -7.72 10.81
CA GLU A 230 4.02 -7.95 9.55
C GLU A 230 4.87 -9.22 9.62
N ALA A 231 4.85 -10.02 8.55
CA ALA A 231 5.66 -11.24 8.47
C ALA A 231 7.16 -10.95 8.65
N VAL A 232 7.66 -9.83 8.13
CA VAL A 232 9.07 -9.42 8.31
C VAL A 232 9.44 -9.20 9.78
N SER A 233 8.53 -8.62 10.58
CA SER A 233 8.78 -8.42 12.03
C SER A 233 8.79 -9.75 12.77
N VAL A 234 7.85 -10.66 12.44
CA VAL A 234 7.81 -12.03 13.01
C VAL A 234 9.09 -12.80 12.69
N LEU A 235 9.57 -12.72 11.45
CA LEU A 235 10.80 -13.38 11.01
C LEU A 235 12.05 -12.79 11.67
N ALA A 236 12.14 -11.47 11.80
CA ALA A 236 13.26 -10.80 12.45
C ALA A 236 13.36 -11.17 13.94
N GLU A 237 12.22 -11.21 14.64
CA GLU A 237 12.16 -11.68 16.03
C GLU A 237 12.61 -13.14 16.16
N ALA A 238 12.16 -14.02 15.25
CA ALA A 238 12.57 -15.41 15.23
C ALA A 238 14.08 -15.56 14.97
N CYS A 239 14.67 -14.74 14.12
CA CYS A 239 16.12 -14.68 13.92
C CYS A 239 16.83 -14.21 15.20
N ALA A 240 16.36 -13.15 15.84
CA ALA A 240 16.93 -12.63 17.08
C ALA A 240 16.86 -13.64 18.24
N ALA A 241 15.76 -14.41 18.30
CA ALA A 241 15.57 -15.49 19.27
C ALA A 241 16.35 -16.80 18.92
N GLY A 242 16.99 -16.87 17.75
CA GLY A 242 17.72 -18.04 17.28
C GLY A 242 16.82 -19.22 16.84
N THR A 243 15.50 -19.02 16.76
CA THR A 243 14.55 -20.04 16.29
C THR A 243 14.50 -20.15 14.77
N LEU A 244 14.84 -19.06 14.06
CA LEU A 244 15.05 -19.05 12.62
C LEU A 244 16.51 -18.75 12.31
N ARG A 245 17.14 -19.58 11.51
CA ARG A 245 18.52 -19.39 11.06
C ARG A 245 18.54 -19.10 9.56
N ILE A 246 19.00 -17.91 9.21
CA ILE A 246 19.25 -17.51 7.83
C ILE A 246 20.73 -17.65 7.56
N ARG A 247 21.07 -18.46 6.54
CA ARG A 247 22.47 -18.63 6.09
C ARG A 247 22.80 -17.54 5.08
N GLN A 248 23.99 -16.98 5.21
CA GLN A 248 24.44 -16.03 4.20
C GLN A 248 24.71 -16.76 2.88
N THR A 249 24.11 -16.26 1.82
CA THR A 249 24.29 -16.75 0.45
C THR A 249 25.11 -15.75 -0.36
N ALA A 250 25.68 -16.19 -1.49
CA ALA A 250 26.31 -15.28 -2.44
C ALA A 250 25.22 -14.38 -3.06
N GLY A 251 25.26 -13.10 -2.76
CA GLY A 251 24.33 -12.10 -3.27
C GLY A 251 25.02 -11.13 -4.23
N GLN A 252 24.21 -10.49 -5.07
CA GLN A 252 24.63 -9.35 -5.87
C GLN A 252 24.43 -8.05 -5.06
N PRO A 253 25.04 -6.92 -5.45
CA PRO A 253 24.71 -5.63 -4.88
C PRO A 253 23.21 -5.37 -4.94
N TYR A 254 22.60 -5.08 -3.80
CA TYR A 254 21.14 -4.94 -3.69
C TYR A 254 20.73 -3.63 -3.06
N ALA A 255 19.56 -3.11 -3.46
CA ALA A 255 18.87 -2.01 -2.81
C ALA A 255 17.49 -2.46 -2.34
N TYR A 256 17.09 -2.04 -1.15
CA TYR A 256 15.75 -2.30 -0.64
C TYR A 256 14.80 -1.14 -0.98
N HIS A 257 13.70 -1.49 -1.63
CA HIS A 257 12.60 -0.58 -1.89
C HIS A 257 11.59 -0.65 -0.75
N ASP A 258 11.53 0.41 0.04
CA ASP A 258 10.51 0.55 1.09
C ASP A 258 9.12 0.74 0.45
N PRO A 259 8.14 -0.10 0.77
CA PRO A 259 6.76 0.16 0.37
C PRO A 259 6.26 1.46 0.97
N CYS A 260 5.60 2.31 0.19
CA CYS A 260 5.23 3.66 0.61
C CYS A 260 4.19 3.73 1.75
N HIS A 261 3.51 2.62 2.07
CA HIS A 261 2.65 2.52 3.25
C HIS A 261 3.45 2.28 4.55
N ALA A 262 4.68 1.76 4.47
CA ALA A 262 5.50 1.50 5.65
C ALA A 262 5.72 2.76 6.52
N PRO A 263 6.10 3.92 5.97
CA PRO A 263 6.24 5.15 6.77
C PRO A 263 4.94 5.63 7.43
N ARG A 264 3.78 5.24 6.89
CA ARG A 264 2.46 5.60 7.44
C ARG A 264 2.12 4.86 8.73
N LEU A 265 2.82 3.77 9.03
CA LEU A 265 2.64 3.02 10.27
C LEU A 265 3.21 3.76 11.49
N GLY A 266 3.93 4.87 11.27
CA GLY A 266 4.39 5.77 12.33
C GLY A 266 5.57 5.25 13.16
N HIS A 267 6.26 4.21 12.69
CA HIS A 267 7.45 3.64 13.35
C HIS A 267 8.53 3.28 12.33
N ASP A 268 9.76 3.23 12.80
CA ASP A 268 10.89 2.74 12.01
C ASP A 268 10.73 1.25 11.71
N ARG A 269 11.26 0.85 10.56
CA ARG A 269 11.13 -0.50 10.04
C ARG A 269 12.48 -1.06 9.60
N PRO A 270 13.37 -1.36 10.57
CA PRO A 270 14.72 -1.88 10.29
C PRO A 270 14.74 -3.34 9.85
N GLU A 271 13.68 -4.12 10.12
CA GLU A 271 13.63 -5.57 9.98
C GLU A 271 13.94 -6.05 8.55
N PRO A 272 13.38 -5.48 7.47
CA PRO A 272 13.69 -5.92 6.13
C PRO A 272 15.17 -5.79 5.78
N ARG A 273 15.81 -4.68 6.23
CA ARG A 273 17.23 -4.45 6.00
C ARG A 273 18.11 -5.39 6.82
N ALA A 274 17.74 -5.65 8.06
CA ALA A 274 18.45 -6.59 8.93
C ALA A 274 18.39 -8.02 8.36
N LEU A 275 17.22 -8.47 7.92
CA LEU A 275 17.02 -9.78 7.31
C LEU A 275 17.79 -9.91 5.99
N LEU A 276 17.78 -8.89 5.14
CA LEU A 276 18.57 -8.87 3.90
C LEU A 276 20.08 -8.88 4.18
N ALA A 277 20.54 -8.15 5.18
CA ALA A 277 21.95 -8.15 5.59
C ALA A 277 22.40 -9.54 6.11
N ALA A 278 21.52 -10.25 6.82
CA ALA A 278 21.78 -11.62 7.26
C ALA A 278 21.87 -12.59 6.07
N ALA A 279 20.99 -12.46 5.07
CA ALA A 279 20.93 -13.36 3.93
C ALA A 279 22.01 -13.07 2.85
N LEU A 280 22.29 -11.80 2.56
CA LEU A 280 23.09 -11.35 1.42
C LEU A 280 24.41 -10.67 1.83
N GLY A 281 24.59 -10.41 3.13
CA GLY A 281 25.72 -9.62 3.65
C GLY A 281 25.47 -8.10 3.54
N ALA A 282 25.92 -7.38 4.57
CA ALA A 282 25.74 -5.93 4.65
C ALA A 282 26.55 -5.15 3.60
N THR A 283 27.69 -5.69 3.15
CA THR A 283 28.56 -5.04 2.16
C THR A 283 27.95 -4.92 0.77
N GLY A 284 26.98 -5.77 0.45
CA GLY A 284 26.20 -5.72 -0.80
C GLY A 284 25.12 -4.64 -0.81
N ALA A 285 24.73 -4.12 0.34
CA ALA A 285 23.64 -3.15 0.46
C ALA A 285 23.95 -1.81 -0.22
N ARG A 286 23.02 -1.31 -1.02
CA ARG A 286 23.05 0.00 -1.65
C ARG A 286 21.87 0.83 -1.13
N GLN A 287 22.08 2.11 -0.91
CA GLN A 287 21.06 3.01 -0.38
C GLN A 287 20.35 3.73 -1.50
N LEU A 288 19.02 3.58 -1.58
CA LEU A 288 18.19 4.42 -2.45
C LEU A 288 18.18 5.86 -1.92
N PHE A 289 18.08 6.84 -2.81
CA PHE A 289 17.96 8.24 -2.41
C PHE A 289 16.63 8.47 -1.65
N PHE A 290 15.52 8.00 -2.22
CA PHE A 290 14.22 8.04 -1.58
C PHE A 290 13.93 6.73 -0.86
N ARG A 291 14.11 6.70 0.45
CA ARG A 291 13.97 5.53 1.32
C ARG A 291 13.36 5.88 2.67
N GLU A 292 12.97 4.89 3.44
CA GLU A 292 12.44 5.03 4.79
C GLU A 292 11.25 6.00 4.80
N HIS A 293 11.22 6.99 5.73
CA HIS A 293 10.16 8.00 5.84
C HIS A 293 9.99 8.88 4.57
N ARG A 294 10.95 8.85 3.65
CA ARG A 294 10.87 9.53 2.35
C ARG A 294 10.72 8.58 1.17
N ALA A 295 10.31 7.35 1.42
CA ALA A 295 10.18 6.34 0.37
C ALA A 295 9.17 6.74 -0.70
N HIS A 296 9.62 6.80 -1.96
CA HIS A 296 8.75 7.04 -3.10
C HIS A 296 8.00 5.76 -3.50
N PRO A 297 6.75 5.86 -3.98
CA PRO A 297 5.93 4.72 -4.36
C PRO A 297 6.44 4.00 -5.59
N CYS A 298 6.11 2.71 -5.68
CA CYS A 298 6.38 1.88 -6.86
C CYS A 298 5.45 2.15 -8.04
N GLY A 299 4.40 2.97 -7.87
CA GLY A 299 3.41 3.27 -8.89
C GLY A 299 2.12 2.43 -8.83
N ALA A 300 2.07 1.34 -8.06
CA ALA A 300 0.85 0.56 -7.87
C ALA A 300 -0.15 1.22 -6.91
N VAL A 301 0.35 2.08 -5.99
CA VAL A 301 -0.52 2.77 -5.04
C VAL A 301 -1.34 3.88 -5.71
N GLY A 302 -2.41 4.26 -5.05
CA GLY A 302 -3.31 5.29 -5.56
C GLY A 302 -4.25 4.78 -6.65
N GLY A 303 -4.16 3.49 -7.03
CA GLY A 303 -4.90 2.90 -8.14
C GLY A 303 -4.45 3.42 -9.50
N LEU A 304 -3.21 3.94 -9.59
CA LEU A 304 -2.69 4.52 -10.83
C LEU A 304 -2.54 3.48 -11.95
N GLU A 305 -2.28 2.23 -11.62
CA GLU A 305 -2.26 1.12 -12.59
C GLU A 305 -3.61 0.90 -13.28
N ILE A 306 -4.69 1.37 -12.65
CA ILE A 306 -6.06 1.33 -13.19
C ILE A 306 -6.38 2.64 -13.93
N THR A 307 -6.11 3.79 -13.30
CA THR A 307 -6.57 5.11 -13.76
C THR A 307 -5.58 5.80 -14.69
N ASN A 308 -4.27 5.57 -14.52
CA ASN A 308 -3.22 6.23 -15.30
C ASN A 308 -1.95 5.38 -15.38
N ARG A 309 -1.97 4.32 -16.19
CA ARG A 309 -0.86 3.37 -16.36
C ARG A 309 0.46 4.05 -16.74
N ALA A 310 0.41 5.10 -17.55
CA ALA A 310 1.62 5.83 -17.96
C ALA A 310 2.28 6.52 -16.76
N LEU A 311 1.51 7.10 -15.85
CA LEU A 311 2.02 7.70 -14.62
C LEU A 311 2.54 6.63 -13.66
N ALA A 312 1.83 5.52 -13.50
CA ALA A 312 2.28 4.38 -12.71
C ALA A 312 3.64 3.86 -13.19
N ALA A 313 3.80 3.68 -14.50
CA ALA A 313 5.06 3.28 -15.12
C ALA A 313 6.20 4.27 -14.87
N ARG A 314 5.95 5.57 -14.97
CA ARG A 314 6.97 6.62 -14.69
C ARG A 314 7.42 6.61 -13.24
N LEU A 315 6.51 6.38 -12.29
CA LEU A 315 6.85 6.25 -10.88
C LEU A 315 7.72 5.01 -10.64
N ALA A 316 7.34 3.86 -11.21
CA ALA A 316 8.13 2.64 -11.11
C ALA A 316 9.51 2.80 -11.76
N GLN A 317 9.60 3.41 -12.96
CA GLN A 317 10.87 3.67 -13.62
C GLN A 317 11.79 4.55 -12.76
N SER A 318 11.23 5.57 -12.11
CA SER A 318 12.00 6.42 -11.19
C SER A 318 12.64 5.60 -10.04
N ARG A 319 11.98 4.55 -9.54
CA ARG A 319 12.53 3.65 -8.53
C ARG A 319 13.63 2.75 -9.09
N VAL A 320 13.41 2.20 -10.30
CA VAL A 320 14.41 1.40 -11.03
C VAL A 320 15.68 2.23 -11.28
N ASP A 321 15.51 3.46 -11.75
CA ASP A 321 16.62 4.38 -12.02
C ASP A 321 17.38 4.77 -10.75
N ASP A 322 16.67 4.94 -9.62
CA ASP A 322 17.29 5.24 -8.34
C ASP A 322 18.16 4.05 -7.85
N ALA A 323 17.66 2.82 -7.99
CA ALA A 323 18.42 1.62 -7.65
C ALA A 323 19.67 1.44 -8.54
N ARG A 324 19.52 1.68 -9.84
CA ARG A 324 20.65 1.60 -10.80
C ARG A 324 21.71 2.67 -10.50
N ARG A 325 21.29 3.91 -10.22
CA ARG A 325 22.21 5.00 -9.81
C ARG A 325 22.95 4.67 -8.50
N ALA A 326 22.30 3.94 -7.59
CA ALA A 326 22.94 3.47 -6.37
C ALA A 326 23.93 2.31 -6.61
N GLY A 327 24.03 1.77 -7.82
CA GLY A 327 24.88 0.64 -8.17
C GLY A 327 24.32 -0.71 -7.70
N ALA A 328 23.00 -0.82 -7.55
CA ALA A 328 22.35 -2.08 -7.24
C ALA A 328 22.11 -2.90 -8.51
N GLU A 329 22.29 -4.21 -8.40
CA GLU A 329 21.93 -5.21 -9.41
C GLU A 329 20.57 -5.87 -9.09
N TRP A 330 20.22 -5.88 -7.79
CA TRP A 330 18.90 -6.33 -7.33
C TRP A 330 18.14 -5.19 -6.66
N LEU A 331 16.89 -5.03 -7.03
CA LEU A 331 15.92 -4.19 -6.32
C LEU A 331 14.98 -5.12 -5.55
N VAL A 332 15.05 -5.07 -4.22
CA VAL A 332 14.35 -6.00 -3.34
C VAL A 332 13.20 -5.30 -2.64
N THR A 333 12.06 -5.95 -2.53
CA THR A 333 10.90 -5.48 -1.75
C THR A 333 10.21 -6.65 -1.04
N ASP A 334 9.53 -6.38 0.05
CA ASP A 334 8.69 -7.33 0.79
C ASP A 334 7.19 -7.21 0.44
N ASP A 335 6.82 -6.18 -0.31
CA ASP A 335 5.43 -5.96 -0.72
C ASP A 335 5.14 -6.63 -2.08
N PRO A 336 4.14 -7.56 -2.15
CA PRO A 336 3.83 -8.27 -3.39
C PRO A 336 3.37 -7.38 -4.55
N MET A 337 2.65 -6.28 -4.26
CA MET A 337 2.19 -5.35 -5.29
C MET A 337 3.35 -4.51 -5.83
N CYS A 338 4.26 -4.07 -4.95
CA CYS A 338 5.49 -3.41 -5.38
C CYS A 338 6.38 -4.35 -6.21
N LEU A 339 6.48 -5.62 -5.82
CA LEU A 339 7.21 -6.63 -6.57
C LEU A 339 6.69 -6.75 -8.00
N GLN A 340 5.36 -6.89 -8.16
CA GLN A 340 4.71 -7.02 -9.46
C GLN A 340 4.96 -5.77 -10.32
N GLN A 341 4.68 -4.59 -9.79
CA GLN A 341 4.77 -3.32 -10.52
C GLN A 341 6.21 -3.00 -10.94
N LEU A 342 7.17 -3.18 -10.04
CA LEU A 342 8.58 -2.93 -10.32
C LEU A 342 9.15 -3.96 -11.31
N THR A 343 8.75 -5.24 -11.20
CA THR A 343 9.16 -6.28 -12.16
C THR A 343 8.67 -5.97 -13.56
N ALA A 344 7.40 -5.57 -13.70
CA ALA A 344 6.82 -5.21 -14.99
C ALA A 344 7.55 -4.03 -15.66
N GLN A 345 8.02 -3.05 -14.86
CA GLN A 345 8.69 -1.85 -15.37
C GLN A 345 10.20 -2.02 -15.54
N ALA A 346 10.84 -2.91 -14.77
CA ALA A 346 12.29 -3.09 -14.83
C ALA A 346 12.79 -3.60 -16.19
N MET A 347 11.97 -4.38 -16.92
CA MET A 347 12.25 -4.86 -18.30
C MET A 347 13.70 -5.33 -18.53
N GLY A 348 14.28 -6.05 -17.55
CA GLY A 348 15.65 -6.55 -17.62
C GLY A 348 16.75 -5.52 -17.25
N GLN A 349 16.42 -4.29 -16.94
CA GLN A 349 17.40 -3.26 -16.54
C GLN A 349 18.01 -3.53 -15.16
N ILE A 350 17.26 -4.17 -14.29
CA ILE A 350 17.65 -4.62 -12.93
C ILE A 350 16.80 -5.83 -12.57
N ALA A 351 17.33 -6.74 -11.76
CA ALA A 351 16.54 -7.86 -11.26
C ALA A 351 15.70 -7.42 -10.04
N VAL A 352 14.36 -7.52 -10.14
CA VAL A 352 13.48 -7.26 -9.01
C VAL A 352 13.21 -8.56 -8.25
N LYS A 353 13.38 -8.56 -6.94
CA LYS A 353 13.32 -9.76 -6.09
C LYS A 353 12.39 -9.58 -4.91
N SER A 354 11.70 -10.67 -4.55
CA SER A 354 10.97 -10.74 -3.29
C SER A 354 11.95 -10.97 -2.13
N LEU A 355 11.81 -10.18 -1.06
CA LEU A 355 12.54 -10.42 0.19
C LEU A 355 12.27 -11.82 0.71
N TYR A 356 11.00 -12.26 0.71
CA TYR A 356 10.63 -13.59 1.20
C TYR A 356 11.26 -14.72 0.38
N ALA A 357 11.37 -14.56 -0.94
CA ALA A 357 12.03 -15.56 -1.78
C ALA A 357 13.53 -15.67 -1.44
N ILE A 358 14.23 -14.53 -1.31
CA ILE A 358 15.65 -14.49 -0.92
C ILE A 358 15.87 -15.20 0.43
N LEU A 359 15.02 -14.88 1.43
CA LEU A 359 15.16 -15.51 2.74
C LEU A 359 14.83 -17.01 2.72
N ALA A 360 13.86 -17.43 1.92
CA ALA A 360 13.48 -18.84 1.80
C ALA A 360 14.55 -19.69 1.08
N ASP A 361 15.33 -19.08 0.18
CA ASP A 361 16.49 -19.71 -0.46
C ASP A 361 17.71 -19.77 0.49
N ALA A 362 17.69 -18.98 1.56
CA ALA A 362 18.74 -18.91 2.58
C ALA A 362 18.43 -19.77 3.84
N LEU A 363 17.34 -20.54 3.86
CA LEU A 363 17.06 -21.56 4.88
C LEU A 363 18.02 -22.76 4.72
#